data_91f4eb4144de240b500200b5d599e4ed
#
_entry.id   91f4eb4144de240b500200b5d599e4ed
#
_cell.length_a   1.000
_cell.length_b   1.000
_cell.length_c   1.000
_cell.angle_alpha   90.00
_cell.angle_beta   90.00
_cell.angle_gamma   90.00
#
_symmetry.space_group_name_H-M   'P 1'
#
loop_
_entity.id
_entity.type
_entity.pdbx_description
1 polymer ?
#
loop_
_entity_poly.entity_id
_entity_poly.type
_entity_poly.pdbx_seq_one_letter_code
_entity_poly.pdbx_strand_id
1 'polypeptide(L)'
;AYYVKLLPSNHDLGIEILSDIFLNSTFPKEEIERERGVIISEIGQSNDMPDDKVFDKFYSLAYQNQSIGKPILGTKVSVGGFNKDDLKEFCNQNYNPSNLVIGISGKFDERKIVSQIKKNFEFLKSGNK
;
A
#
# COMPACT_ATOMS: atom_id res chain seq x y z
N ALA A 1 -2.40 3.72 0.57
CA ALA A 1 -1.99 4.68 -0.47
C ALA A 1 -0.50 4.97 -0.32
N TYR A 2 0.21 5.13 -1.45
CA TYR A 2 1.57 5.67 -1.47
C TYR A 2 1.47 7.17 -1.70
N TYR A 3 2.21 7.95 -0.93
CA TYR A 3 2.21 9.39 -1.11
C TYR A 3 3.56 10.00 -0.78
N VAL A 4 3.84 11.16 -1.37
CA VAL A 4 5.04 11.94 -1.11
C VAL A 4 4.70 13.42 -1.06
N LYS A 5 5.35 14.17 -0.18
CA LYS A 5 5.25 15.63 -0.10
C LYS A 5 6.61 16.23 -0.41
N LEU A 6 6.67 17.03 -1.46
CA LEU A 6 7.92 17.54 -2.03
C LEU A 6 7.84 19.04 -2.31
N LEU A 7 9.01 19.66 -2.47
CA LEU A 7 9.09 20.98 -3.10
C LEU A 7 8.79 20.87 -4.59
N PRO A 8 8.26 21.94 -5.22
CA PRO A 8 7.90 21.92 -6.65
C PRO A 8 9.06 21.58 -7.59
N SER A 9 10.31 21.85 -7.19
CA SER A 9 11.51 21.51 -7.97
C SER A 9 11.78 19.99 -8.06
N ASN A 10 11.18 19.19 -7.17
CA ASN A 10 11.53 17.77 -7.00
C ASN A 10 10.40 16.83 -7.44
N HIS A 11 9.39 17.34 -8.17
CA HIS A 11 8.26 16.51 -8.58
C HIS A 11 8.66 15.33 -9.48
N ASP A 12 9.68 15.53 -10.34
CA ASP A 12 10.18 14.47 -11.20
C ASP A 12 10.70 13.27 -10.39
N LEU A 13 11.50 13.56 -9.36
CA LEU A 13 12.03 12.54 -8.43
C LEU A 13 10.90 11.84 -7.65
N GLY A 14 9.87 12.59 -7.23
CA GLY A 14 8.75 12.00 -6.52
C GLY A 14 7.95 11.02 -7.36
N ILE A 15 7.69 11.34 -8.63
CA ILE A 15 7.00 10.44 -9.56
C ILE A 15 7.87 9.21 -9.85
N GLU A 16 9.17 9.40 -10.04
CA GLU A 16 10.12 8.29 -10.26
C GLU A 16 10.10 7.31 -9.09
N ILE A 17 10.29 7.81 -7.85
CA ILE A 17 10.31 6.95 -6.65
C ILE A 17 8.97 6.22 -6.46
N LEU A 18 7.83 6.92 -6.58
CA LEU A 18 6.53 6.29 -6.38
C LEU A 18 6.23 5.26 -7.48
N SER A 19 6.62 5.51 -8.71
CA SER A 19 6.47 4.53 -9.79
C SER A 19 7.35 3.31 -9.58
N ASP A 20 8.59 3.50 -9.13
CA ASP A 20 9.51 2.40 -8.85
C ASP A 20 9.00 1.51 -7.70
N ILE A 21 8.58 2.10 -6.59
CA ILE A 21 7.96 1.36 -5.49
C ILE A 21 6.75 0.55 -5.97
N PHE A 22 5.91 1.14 -6.82
CA PHE A 22 4.69 0.50 -7.30
C PHE A 22 4.97 -0.63 -8.30
N LEU A 23 5.91 -0.42 -9.22
CA LEU A 23 6.16 -1.33 -10.35
C LEU A 23 7.24 -2.38 -10.07
N ASN A 24 8.25 -2.05 -9.27
CA ASN A 24 9.49 -2.80 -9.17
C ASN A 24 9.78 -3.34 -7.76
N SER A 25 8.77 -3.41 -6.89
CA SER A 25 8.95 -3.97 -5.54
C SER A 25 9.53 -5.39 -5.59
N THR A 26 10.66 -5.62 -4.91
CA THR A 26 11.43 -6.87 -4.98
C THR A 26 11.13 -7.86 -3.86
N PHE A 27 10.60 -7.35 -2.75
CA PHE A 27 10.27 -8.13 -1.55
C PHE A 27 11.42 -9.04 -1.07
N PRO A 28 12.59 -8.49 -0.68
CA PRO A 28 13.67 -9.30 -0.14
C PRO A 28 13.22 -9.99 1.14
N LYS A 29 13.63 -11.25 1.31
CA LYS A 29 13.21 -12.07 2.48
C LYS A 29 13.56 -11.39 3.80
N GLU A 30 14.74 -10.83 3.91
CA GLU A 30 15.21 -10.14 5.11
C GLU A 30 14.35 -8.92 5.46
N GLU A 31 13.92 -8.15 4.44
CA GLU A 31 13.04 -6.99 4.64
C GLU A 31 11.61 -7.42 5.03
N ILE A 32 11.11 -8.53 4.45
CA ILE A 32 9.82 -9.11 4.86
C ILE A 32 9.86 -9.49 6.35
N GLU A 33 10.93 -10.14 6.81
CA GLU A 33 11.05 -10.54 8.22
C GLU A 33 11.21 -9.32 9.15
N ARG A 34 11.94 -8.29 8.71
CA ARG A 34 12.07 -7.05 9.48
C ARG A 34 10.72 -6.34 9.63
N GLU A 35 10.00 -6.15 8.51
CA GLU A 35 8.69 -5.51 8.49
C GLU A 35 7.64 -6.33 9.26
N ARG A 36 7.68 -7.65 9.17
CA ARG A 36 6.86 -8.53 9.99
C ARG A 36 7.00 -8.24 11.49
N GLY A 37 8.22 -8.06 11.95
CA GLY A 37 8.50 -7.69 13.35
C GLY A 37 7.90 -6.34 13.73
N VAL A 38 7.98 -5.37 12.84
CA VAL A 38 7.38 -4.04 13.03
C VAL A 38 5.86 -4.14 13.12
N ILE A 39 5.20 -4.78 12.15
CA ILE A 39 3.74 -4.94 12.13
C ILE A 39 3.23 -5.71 13.36
N ILE A 40 3.91 -6.76 13.78
CA ILE A 40 3.57 -7.51 15.00
C ILE A 40 3.65 -6.62 16.25
N SER A 41 4.64 -5.71 16.29
CA SER A 41 4.77 -4.72 17.37
C SER A 41 3.62 -3.70 17.33
N GLU A 42 3.26 -3.20 16.14
CA GLU A 42 2.12 -2.29 15.94
C GLU A 42 0.79 -2.93 16.38
N ILE A 43 0.57 -4.21 16.03
CA ILE A 43 -0.59 -4.98 16.53
C ILE A 43 -0.60 -5.04 18.06
N GLY A 44 0.57 -5.19 18.69
CA GLY A 44 0.71 -5.15 20.14
C GLY A 44 0.27 -3.79 20.69
N GLN A 45 0.83 -2.71 20.18
CA GLN A 45 0.51 -1.34 20.59
C GLN A 45 -0.99 -1.01 20.41
N SER A 46 -1.56 -1.32 19.23
CA SER A 46 -3.00 -1.11 19.00
C SER A 46 -3.88 -1.90 19.95
N ASN A 47 -3.48 -3.11 20.33
CA ASN A 47 -4.21 -3.90 21.33
C ASN A 47 -4.17 -3.31 22.74
N ASP A 48 -3.14 -2.54 23.07
CA ASP A 48 -2.96 -1.88 24.36
C ASP A 48 -3.64 -0.49 24.41
N MET A 49 -4.10 0.03 23.26
CA MET A 49 -4.83 1.29 23.16
C MET A 49 -6.35 1.06 23.19
N PRO A 50 -7.06 1.50 24.26
CA PRO A 50 -8.49 1.27 24.38
C PRO A 50 -9.32 1.85 23.23
N ASP A 51 -8.94 3.02 22.72
CA ASP A 51 -9.64 3.72 21.64
C ASP A 51 -9.59 2.91 20.34
N ASP A 52 -8.44 2.36 19.97
CA ASP A 52 -8.31 1.51 18.78
C ASP A 52 -9.08 0.20 18.98
N LYS A 53 -8.95 -0.39 20.15
CA LYS A 53 -9.60 -1.65 20.49
C LYS A 53 -11.11 -1.59 20.44
N VAL A 54 -11.72 -0.48 20.86
CA VAL A 54 -13.18 -0.35 20.85
C VAL A 54 -13.71 -0.29 19.42
N PHE A 55 -13.02 0.37 18.52
CA PHE A 55 -13.40 0.42 17.10
C PHE A 55 -13.23 -0.93 16.41
N ASP A 56 -12.13 -1.63 16.62
CA ASP A 56 -11.94 -2.99 16.09
C ASP A 56 -13.04 -3.94 16.57
N LYS A 57 -13.38 -3.88 17.85
CA LYS A 57 -14.49 -4.65 18.42
C LYS A 57 -15.83 -4.28 17.81
N PHE A 58 -16.11 -2.99 17.68
CA PHE A 58 -17.34 -2.50 17.05
C PHE A 58 -17.47 -3.04 15.62
N TYR A 59 -16.45 -2.85 14.78
CA TYR A 59 -16.49 -3.32 13.39
C TYR A 59 -16.61 -4.85 13.30
N SER A 60 -15.91 -5.58 14.13
CA SER A 60 -15.97 -7.05 14.12
C SER A 60 -17.35 -7.60 14.50
N LEU A 61 -18.09 -6.89 15.35
CA LEU A 61 -19.47 -7.27 15.75
C LEU A 61 -20.50 -6.80 14.73
N ALA A 62 -20.36 -5.56 14.21
CA ALA A 62 -21.29 -4.99 13.25
C ALA A 62 -21.22 -5.66 11.88
N TYR A 63 -20.03 -6.09 11.46
CA TYR A 63 -19.78 -6.63 10.12
C TYR A 63 -19.18 -8.04 10.18
N GLN A 64 -19.88 -8.94 10.87
CA GLN A 64 -19.45 -10.33 11.01
C GLN A 64 -19.29 -10.99 9.63
N ASN A 65 -18.19 -11.75 9.45
CA ASN A 65 -17.85 -12.47 8.23
C ASN A 65 -17.65 -11.61 6.97
N GLN A 66 -17.50 -10.30 7.14
CA GLN A 66 -17.20 -9.35 6.05
C GLN A 66 -15.76 -8.82 6.18
N SER A 67 -15.18 -8.41 5.06
CA SER A 67 -13.80 -7.88 5.06
C SER A 67 -13.65 -6.62 5.89
N ILE A 68 -14.66 -5.75 5.90
CA ILE A 68 -14.67 -4.50 6.67
C ILE A 68 -14.69 -4.73 8.20
N GLY A 69 -15.13 -5.90 8.64
CA GLY A 69 -15.11 -6.29 10.06
C GLY A 69 -13.76 -6.84 10.55
N LYS A 70 -12.78 -6.99 9.65
CA LYS A 70 -11.44 -7.47 10.01
C LYS A 70 -10.55 -6.30 10.45
N PRO A 71 -9.65 -6.50 11.43
CA PRO A 71 -8.71 -5.46 11.84
C PRO A 71 -7.78 -5.10 10.68
N ILE A 72 -7.49 -3.80 10.51
CA ILE A 72 -6.67 -3.28 9.41
C ILE A 72 -5.24 -3.85 9.44
N LEU A 73 -4.64 -3.96 10.62
CA LEU A 73 -3.31 -4.55 10.80
C LEU A 73 -3.30 -6.08 10.64
N GLY A 74 -4.47 -6.71 10.57
CA GLY A 74 -4.59 -8.15 10.59
C GLY A 74 -4.35 -8.75 11.98
N THR A 75 -3.91 -9.99 12.02
CA THR A 75 -3.57 -10.71 13.25
C THR A 75 -2.12 -11.16 13.23
N LYS A 76 -1.53 -11.43 14.40
CA LYS A 76 -0.17 -11.99 14.49
C LYS A 76 -0.03 -13.28 13.67
N VAL A 77 -1.10 -14.08 13.59
CA VAL A 77 -1.13 -15.33 12.81
C VAL A 77 -1.13 -15.03 11.30
N SER A 78 -2.00 -14.13 10.83
CA SER A 78 -2.06 -13.77 9.40
C SER A 78 -0.76 -13.11 8.93
N VAL A 79 -0.22 -12.16 9.70
CA VAL A 79 1.04 -11.48 9.38
C VAL A 79 2.21 -12.48 9.42
N GLY A 80 2.21 -13.42 10.39
CA GLY A 80 3.21 -14.47 10.49
C GLY A 80 3.23 -15.43 9.30
N GLY A 81 2.09 -15.61 8.63
CA GLY A 81 1.94 -16.53 7.50
C GLY A 81 2.37 -15.99 6.14
N PHE A 82 2.40 -14.66 5.95
CA PHE A 82 2.74 -14.09 4.65
C PHE A 82 4.19 -14.37 4.24
N ASN A 83 4.35 -14.71 2.98
CA ASN A 83 5.65 -14.92 2.34
C ASN A 83 5.79 -14.04 1.07
N LYS A 84 6.94 -14.11 0.42
CA LYS A 84 7.24 -13.33 -0.79
C LYS A 84 6.25 -13.58 -1.93
N ASP A 85 5.84 -14.83 -2.10
CA ASP A 85 4.97 -15.21 -3.22
C ASP A 85 3.55 -14.68 -3.00
N ASP A 86 3.05 -14.67 -1.76
CA ASP A 86 1.77 -14.05 -1.40
C ASP A 86 1.77 -12.55 -1.73
N LEU A 87 2.86 -11.83 -1.38
CA LEU A 87 2.98 -10.41 -1.66
C LEU A 87 3.04 -10.12 -3.17
N LYS A 88 3.78 -10.94 -3.92
CA LYS A 88 3.85 -10.83 -5.38
C LYS A 88 2.51 -11.13 -6.04
N GLU A 89 1.83 -12.17 -5.59
CA GLU A 89 0.50 -12.52 -6.10
C GLU A 89 -0.49 -11.39 -5.85
N PHE A 90 -0.50 -10.82 -4.64
CA PHE A 90 -1.33 -9.66 -4.31
C PHE A 90 -1.05 -8.46 -5.24
N CYS A 91 0.23 -8.14 -5.48
CA CYS A 91 0.59 -7.06 -6.41
C CYS A 91 0.15 -7.36 -7.84
N ASN A 92 0.36 -8.59 -8.33
CA ASN A 92 -0.04 -8.99 -9.67
C ASN A 92 -1.56 -8.91 -9.89
N GLN A 93 -2.34 -9.21 -8.87
CA GLN A 93 -3.80 -9.16 -8.93
C GLN A 93 -4.35 -7.73 -8.80
N ASN A 94 -3.72 -6.89 -7.97
CA ASN A 94 -4.30 -5.62 -7.55
C ASN A 94 -3.60 -4.38 -8.13
N TYR A 95 -2.30 -4.47 -8.48
CA TYR A 95 -1.52 -3.35 -9.00
C TYR A 95 -1.63 -3.28 -10.51
N ASN A 96 -2.78 -2.83 -10.98
CA ASN A 96 -3.11 -2.72 -12.40
C ASN A 96 -3.83 -1.39 -12.69
N PRO A 97 -3.92 -0.96 -13.96
CA PRO A 97 -4.51 0.33 -14.33
C PRO A 97 -5.94 0.54 -13.85
N SER A 98 -6.73 -0.53 -13.71
CA SER A 98 -8.13 -0.44 -13.28
C SER A 98 -8.26 -0.07 -11.80
N ASN A 99 -7.24 -0.36 -11.00
CA ASN A 99 -7.20 -0.11 -9.56
C ASN A 99 -6.28 1.05 -9.17
N LEU A 100 -5.65 1.73 -10.15
CA LEU A 100 -4.70 2.81 -9.89
C LEU A 100 -5.34 4.17 -10.12
N VAL A 101 -5.29 5.00 -9.11
CA VAL A 101 -5.64 6.43 -9.20
C VAL A 101 -4.43 7.26 -8.75
N ILE A 102 -4.00 8.18 -9.58
CA ILE A 102 -2.90 9.09 -9.28
C ILE A 102 -3.47 10.50 -9.08
N GLY A 103 -3.32 11.04 -7.88
CA GLY A 103 -3.73 12.40 -7.53
C GLY A 103 -2.51 13.28 -7.26
N ILE A 104 -2.50 14.49 -7.81
CA ILE A 104 -1.44 15.48 -7.59
C ILE A 104 -2.07 16.81 -7.22
N SER A 105 -1.51 17.47 -6.21
CA SER A 105 -1.95 18.78 -5.77
C SER A 105 -0.75 19.69 -5.49
N GLY A 106 -0.82 20.94 -5.88
CA GLY A 106 0.23 21.93 -5.64
C GLY A 106 0.59 22.75 -6.90
N LYS A 107 1.82 23.28 -6.91
CA LYS A 107 2.34 24.05 -8.05
C LYS A 107 3.14 23.16 -8.98
N PHE A 108 2.61 22.88 -10.18
CA PHE A 108 3.28 22.05 -11.20
C PHE A 108 2.82 22.42 -12.61
N ASP A 109 3.52 21.96 -13.63
CA ASP A 109 3.08 21.98 -15.03
C ASP A 109 2.32 20.68 -15.34
N GLU A 110 1.03 20.82 -15.60
CA GLU A 110 0.13 19.69 -15.83
C GLU A 110 0.59 18.81 -17.02
N ARG A 111 0.98 19.44 -18.13
CA ARG A 111 1.37 18.69 -19.34
C ARG A 111 2.62 17.87 -19.10
N LYS A 112 3.59 18.47 -18.40
CA LYS A 112 4.85 17.79 -18.04
C LYS A 112 4.59 16.60 -17.13
N ILE A 113 3.79 16.80 -16.08
CA ILE A 113 3.45 15.74 -15.11
C ILE A 113 2.69 14.59 -15.77
N VAL A 114 1.67 14.89 -16.55
CA VAL A 114 0.90 13.85 -17.27
C VAL A 114 1.78 13.06 -18.23
N SER A 115 2.67 13.73 -18.96
CA SER A 115 3.62 13.06 -19.85
C SER A 115 4.55 12.12 -19.09
N GLN A 116 5.06 12.56 -17.95
CA GLN A 116 5.96 11.78 -17.11
C GLN A 116 5.25 10.56 -16.50
N ILE A 117 4.04 10.74 -15.97
CA ILE A 117 3.23 9.64 -15.44
C ILE A 117 2.95 8.61 -16.56
N LYS A 118 2.52 9.06 -17.73
CA LYS A 118 2.29 8.14 -18.85
C LYS A 118 3.53 7.33 -19.18
N LYS A 119 4.70 7.97 -19.28
CA LYS A 119 5.97 7.28 -19.54
C LYS A 119 6.31 6.23 -18.49
N ASN A 120 6.13 6.55 -17.21
CA ASN A 120 6.51 5.64 -16.13
C ASN A 120 5.53 4.46 -15.97
N PHE A 121 4.26 4.63 -16.33
CA PHE A 121 3.23 3.62 -16.17
C PHE A 121 2.76 2.97 -17.49
N GLU A 122 3.35 3.30 -18.64
CA GLU A 122 2.94 2.78 -19.96
C GLU A 122 3.02 1.25 -20.08
N PHE A 123 3.93 0.62 -19.30
CA PHE A 123 4.11 -0.83 -19.31
C PHE A 123 3.23 -1.57 -18.31
N LEU A 124 2.42 -0.85 -17.54
CA LEU A 124 1.52 -1.48 -16.60
C LEU A 124 0.44 -2.26 -17.37
N LYS A 125 0.47 -3.59 -17.26
CA LYS A 125 -0.48 -4.46 -17.96
C LYS A 125 -1.89 -4.28 -17.42
N SER A 126 -2.86 -4.28 -18.31
CA SER A 126 -4.27 -4.35 -17.92
C SER A 126 -4.50 -5.60 -17.09
N GLY A 127 -5.01 -5.42 -15.88
CA GLY A 127 -5.41 -6.56 -15.05
C GLY A 127 -6.63 -7.25 -15.68
N ASN A 128 -6.75 -8.55 -15.42
CA ASN A 128 -8.00 -9.25 -15.71
C ASN A 128 -9.08 -8.67 -14.76
N LYS A 129 -10.22 -8.24 -15.32
CA LYS A 129 -11.39 -7.86 -14.54
C LYS A 129 -12.00 -9.09 -13.87
#